data_211def7f552bac06795094d2220ed0e9
#
_entry.id   211def7f552bac06795094d2220ed0e9
#
_cell.length_a   1.000
_cell.length_b   1.000
_cell.length_c   1.000
_cell.angle_alpha   90.00
_cell.angle_beta   90.00
_cell.angle_gamma   90.00
#
_symmetry.space_group_name_H-M   'P 1'
#
loop_
_entity.id
_entity.type
_entity.pdbx_description
1 polymer ?
#
loop_
_entity_poly.entity_id
_entity_poly.type
_entity_poly.pdbx_seq_one_letter_code
_entity_poly.pdbx_strand_id
1 'polypeptide(L)'
;MFRILIILAVSTAAAQSPFQGQALDATTVASGNAVSSPNTLPSIPKGKSTVIGGEIRSFDPVRDQFMLNVFGGGPRLKILFDERTQVYRDGEKISVLQLRPEDHASIETTLDGTKVFALKIHILSDLPEGECTGQVVSYNPQNEELMINDKLSQQPIKLRVPSGTPITRVGQKTFTGQQVGRLDLGRGALVDVKFTSVKGRGVASDINILAVPGSAFVFSGNLSSFDVRAGRLVIADPDNDQSYQVRFDPSRFPVSSQLHEGSRVRVTTNFDGTQYVASDIMIE
;
A
#
# COMPACT_ATOMS: atom_id res chain seq x y z
N MET A 1 -0.14 15.56 -13.41
CA MET A 1 -0.73 14.23 -13.18
C MET A 1 0.25 13.17 -13.64
N PHE A 2 1.07 12.65 -12.74
CA PHE A 2 1.98 11.54 -13.03
C PHE A 2 1.52 10.34 -12.19
N ARG A 3 1.01 9.31 -12.86
CA ARG A 3 0.72 8.01 -12.23
C ARG A 3 2.01 7.20 -12.23
N ILE A 4 2.53 6.88 -11.05
CA ILE A 4 3.62 5.92 -10.90
C ILE A 4 2.97 4.55 -10.75
N LEU A 5 3.11 3.73 -11.80
CA LEU A 5 2.73 2.32 -11.82
C LEU A 5 3.92 1.52 -11.28
N ILE A 6 3.78 0.91 -10.09
CA ILE A 6 4.79 -0.02 -9.57
C ILE A 6 4.48 -1.40 -10.14
N ILE A 7 5.29 -1.82 -11.11
CA ILE A 7 5.27 -3.18 -11.67
C ILE A 7 6.24 -4.03 -10.86
N LEU A 8 5.74 -5.01 -10.13
CA LEU A 8 6.55 -6.08 -9.54
C LEU A 8 6.91 -7.08 -10.63
N ALA A 9 8.18 -7.10 -11.03
CA ALA A 9 8.71 -8.14 -11.89
C ALA A 9 9.23 -9.31 -11.03
N VAL A 10 8.60 -10.48 -11.17
CA VAL A 10 9.08 -11.74 -10.61
C VAL A 10 10.04 -12.35 -11.65
N SER A 11 11.32 -12.43 -11.32
CA SER A 11 12.33 -13.12 -12.13
C SER A 11 12.56 -14.52 -11.57
N THR A 12 12.18 -15.52 -12.35
CA THR A 12 12.57 -16.93 -12.17
C THR A 12 14.01 -17.13 -12.65
N ALA A 13 14.89 -17.58 -11.77
CA ALA A 13 16.25 -17.98 -12.08
C ALA A 13 16.29 -19.48 -12.44
N ALA A 14 16.80 -19.79 -13.60
CA ALA A 14 17.17 -21.14 -14.00
C ALA A 14 18.64 -21.41 -13.65
N ALA A 15 18.86 -22.59 -13.08
CA ALA A 15 20.17 -23.12 -12.72
C ALA A 15 20.95 -23.64 -13.91
N GLN A 16 22.25 -23.38 -13.96
CA GLN A 16 23.23 -24.25 -14.68
C GLN A 16 24.59 -24.16 -14.00
N SER A 17 25.10 -25.27 -13.54
CA SER A 17 26.53 -25.60 -13.28
C SER A 17 26.96 -26.59 -14.36
N PRO A 18 28.20 -27.11 -14.45
CA PRO A 18 29.47 -26.65 -13.92
C PRO A 18 30.59 -26.64 -15.01
N PHE A 19 31.76 -26.08 -14.73
CA PHE A 19 33.00 -26.58 -15.35
C PHE A 19 34.20 -26.44 -14.40
N GLN A 20 34.89 -27.55 -14.21
CA GLN A 20 36.15 -27.73 -13.52
C GLN A 20 37.31 -27.18 -14.36
N GLY A 21 38.31 -26.66 -13.69
CA GLY A 21 39.62 -26.39 -14.29
C GLY A 21 40.67 -26.21 -13.19
N GLN A 22 41.49 -27.28 -13.00
CA GLN A 22 42.71 -27.29 -12.20
C GLN A 22 43.84 -26.53 -12.90
N ALA A 23 44.74 -25.93 -12.12
CA ALA A 23 46.22 -26.05 -12.19
C ALA A 23 46.86 -24.91 -11.41
N LEU A 24 47.54 -25.24 -10.31
CA LEU A 24 48.99 -25.43 -10.13
C LEU A 24 49.78 -24.13 -9.89
N ASP A 25 50.34 -24.10 -8.65
CA ASP A 25 51.61 -23.59 -8.18
C ASP A 25 52.29 -22.35 -8.79
N ALA A 26 52.52 -21.37 -7.90
CA ALA A 26 53.86 -20.79 -7.78
C ALA A 26 54.02 -20.07 -6.41
N THR A 27 54.83 -20.67 -5.61
CA THR A 27 55.45 -20.12 -4.44
C THR A 27 56.34 -18.93 -4.81
N THR A 28 56.11 -17.74 -4.23
CA THR A 28 57.16 -16.73 -4.16
C THR A 28 56.98 -15.96 -2.85
N VAL A 29 57.90 -16.20 -1.96
CA VAL A 29 58.14 -15.48 -0.69
C VAL A 29 58.68 -14.09 -1.03
N ALA A 30 57.96 -13.04 -0.65
CA ALA A 30 58.54 -11.70 -0.55
C ALA A 30 58.05 -11.07 0.76
N SER A 31 58.96 -11.12 1.74
CA SER A 31 58.90 -10.28 2.94
C SER A 31 58.95 -8.82 2.53
N GLY A 32 57.84 -8.13 2.69
CA GLY A 32 57.75 -6.69 2.62
C GLY A 32 56.97 -6.19 3.83
N ASN A 33 57.65 -5.59 4.79
CA ASN A 33 57.05 -4.86 5.89
C ASN A 33 56.18 -3.72 5.29
N ALA A 34 54.90 -3.99 5.10
CA ALA A 34 53.94 -2.94 4.85
C ALA A 34 53.65 -2.22 6.15
N VAL A 35 54.14 -1.01 6.26
CA VAL A 35 53.70 -0.03 7.26
C VAL A 35 52.21 0.12 7.15
N SER A 36 51.49 -0.40 8.12
CA SER A 36 50.03 -0.25 8.20
C SER A 36 49.69 1.23 8.34
N SER A 37 49.17 1.83 7.29
CA SER A 37 48.56 3.15 7.35
C SER A 37 47.36 3.07 8.29
N PRO A 38 47.26 3.90 9.35
CA PRO A 38 46.27 3.73 10.40
C PRO A 38 44.89 4.33 10.09
N ASN A 39 44.45 4.34 8.83
CA ASN A 39 43.14 4.96 8.49
C ASN A 39 42.44 4.34 7.31
N THR A 40 42.54 3.04 7.08
CA THR A 40 41.65 2.35 6.16
C THR A 40 40.43 1.83 6.91
N LEU A 41 39.32 2.50 6.74
CA LEU A 41 38.02 1.98 7.16
C LEU A 41 37.82 0.57 6.57
N PRO A 42 37.36 -0.41 7.37
CA PRO A 42 37.10 -1.76 6.86
C PRO A 42 36.14 -1.70 5.66
N SER A 43 36.36 -2.58 4.69
CA SER A 43 35.49 -2.63 3.49
C SER A 43 34.00 -2.82 3.90
N ILE A 44 33.10 -2.17 3.17
CA ILE A 44 31.66 -2.38 3.39
C ILE A 44 31.34 -3.86 3.21
N PRO A 45 30.61 -4.49 4.16
CA PRO A 45 30.22 -5.88 4.03
C PRO A 45 29.45 -6.13 2.74
N LYS A 46 29.88 -7.10 1.94
CA LYS A 46 29.20 -7.53 0.70
C LYS A 46 28.02 -8.46 1.04
N GLY A 47 27.10 -8.01 1.88
CA GLY A 47 25.86 -8.72 2.19
C GLY A 47 24.74 -8.39 1.21
N LYS A 48 23.62 -9.13 1.30
CA LYS A 48 22.40 -8.76 0.59
C LYS A 48 21.92 -7.40 1.07
N SER A 49 21.73 -6.47 0.13
CA SER A 49 21.12 -5.18 0.41
C SER A 49 19.62 -5.36 0.60
N THR A 50 19.07 -4.74 1.62
CA THR A 50 17.64 -4.72 1.92
C THR A 50 17.20 -3.28 2.16
N VAL A 51 16.05 -2.90 1.62
CA VAL A 51 15.46 -1.59 1.87
C VAL A 51 14.45 -1.70 3.00
N ILE A 52 14.62 -0.87 4.02
CA ILE A 52 13.76 -0.83 5.20
C ILE A 52 13.18 0.57 5.34
N GLY A 53 11.85 0.67 5.40
CA GLY A 53 11.15 1.92 5.66
C GLY A 53 10.83 2.07 7.15
N GLY A 54 10.94 3.29 7.68
CA GLY A 54 10.64 3.55 9.09
C GLY A 54 10.78 5.01 9.48
N GLU A 55 10.54 5.26 10.74
CA GLU A 55 10.68 6.55 11.40
C GLU A 55 11.90 6.54 12.32
N ILE A 56 12.79 7.52 12.20
CA ILE A 56 13.96 7.68 13.05
C ILE A 56 13.48 8.13 14.44
N ARG A 57 13.85 7.38 15.50
CA ARG A 57 13.40 7.69 16.87
C ARG A 57 14.46 8.30 17.73
N SER A 58 15.66 7.78 17.71
CA SER A 58 16.79 8.34 18.45
C SER A 58 18.02 8.32 17.59
N PHE A 59 18.66 9.45 17.50
CA PHE A 59 19.90 9.64 16.75
C PHE A 59 21.05 9.87 17.73
N ASP A 60 22.08 9.02 17.66
CA ASP A 60 23.26 9.07 18.51
C ASP A 60 24.52 9.19 17.62
N PRO A 61 24.95 10.40 17.31
CA PRO A 61 26.10 10.62 16.44
C PRO A 61 27.44 10.27 17.10
N VAL A 62 27.50 10.11 18.45
CA VAL A 62 28.70 9.73 19.15
C VAL A 62 28.98 8.24 19.00
N ARG A 63 27.93 7.43 18.87
CA ARG A 63 28.02 5.99 18.68
C ARG A 63 27.74 5.56 17.25
N ASP A 64 27.62 6.49 16.33
CA ASP A 64 27.31 6.26 14.91
C ASP A 64 26.10 5.32 14.71
N GLN A 65 25.01 5.60 15.42
CA GLN A 65 23.82 4.77 15.40
C GLN A 65 22.52 5.57 15.55
N PHE A 66 21.44 4.98 15.07
CA PHE A 66 20.09 5.46 15.37
C PHE A 66 19.12 4.28 15.53
N MET A 67 17.99 4.55 16.18
CA MET A 67 16.88 3.60 16.28
C MET A 67 15.84 3.91 15.21
N LEU A 68 15.45 2.89 14.45
CA LEU A 68 14.38 2.96 13.45
C LEU A 68 13.15 2.22 13.97
N ASN A 69 12.02 2.90 13.95
CA ASN A 69 10.72 2.31 14.16
C ASN A 69 10.17 1.89 12.79
N VAL A 70 10.24 0.60 12.47
CA VAL A 70 9.88 0.07 11.14
C VAL A 70 8.39 0.25 10.88
N PHE A 71 8.03 0.72 9.68
CA PHE A 71 6.63 0.79 9.25
C PHE A 71 5.99 -0.61 9.23
N GLY A 72 4.69 -0.67 9.57
CA GLY A 72 3.97 -1.93 9.62
C GLY A 72 4.03 -2.65 10.98
N GLY A 73 4.53 -1.99 12.04
CA GLY A 73 4.50 -2.52 13.41
C GLY A 73 5.60 -3.54 13.72
N GLY A 74 6.65 -3.57 12.92
CA GLY A 74 7.84 -4.40 13.18
C GLY A 74 8.63 -3.98 14.43
N PRO A 75 9.61 -4.79 14.87
CA PRO A 75 10.46 -4.46 15.99
C PRO A 75 11.29 -3.21 15.69
N ARG A 76 11.67 -2.47 16.74
CA ARG A 76 12.62 -1.38 16.61
C ARG A 76 13.98 -1.93 16.21
N LEU A 77 14.57 -1.36 15.17
CA LEU A 77 15.88 -1.76 14.69
C LEU A 77 16.94 -0.73 15.09
N LYS A 78 18.07 -1.22 15.60
CA LYS A 78 19.27 -0.42 15.74
C LYS A 78 20.05 -0.45 14.44
N ILE A 79 20.29 0.71 13.85
CA ILE A 79 20.98 0.87 12.57
C ILE A 79 22.27 1.64 12.82
N LEU A 80 23.36 1.10 12.34
CA LEU A 80 24.68 1.72 12.38
C LEU A 80 24.92 2.51 11.10
N PHE A 81 25.71 3.55 11.18
CA PHE A 81 26.18 4.33 10.04
C PHE A 81 27.64 4.74 10.22
N ASP A 82 28.27 5.26 9.19
CA ASP A 82 29.61 5.87 9.23
C ASP A 82 29.73 6.94 8.13
N GLU A 83 30.94 7.43 7.90
CA GLU A 83 31.26 8.47 6.91
C GLU A 83 30.90 8.06 5.46
N ARG A 84 30.76 6.77 5.18
CA ARG A 84 30.40 6.21 3.87
C ARG A 84 28.88 6.21 3.64
N THR A 85 28.10 6.34 4.71
CA THR A 85 26.64 6.39 4.62
C THR A 85 26.21 7.64 3.89
N GLN A 86 25.48 7.46 2.81
CA GLN A 86 24.94 8.56 2.02
C GLN A 86 23.54 8.92 2.52
N VAL A 87 23.31 10.20 2.77
CA VAL A 87 22.01 10.69 3.22
C VAL A 87 21.46 11.69 2.21
N TYR A 88 20.20 11.51 1.88
CA TYR A 88 19.47 12.37 0.96
C TYR A 88 18.18 12.83 1.62
N ARG A 89 17.82 14.09 1.48
CA ARG A 89 16.51 14.64 1.85
C ARG A 89 15.87 15.20 0.60
N ASP A 90 14.72 14.65 0.20
CA ASP A 90 13.99 15.04 -1.00
C ASP A 90 14.86 15.04 -2.28
N GLY A 91 15.80 14.08 -2.35
CA GLY A 91 16.73 13.92 -3.47
C GLY A 91 18.03 14.72 -3.34
N GLU A 92 18.14 15.67 -2.43
CA GLU A 92 19.38 16.43 -2.18
C GLU A 92 20.27 15.72 -1.15
N LYS A 93 21.57 15.66 -1.42
CA LYS A 93 22.53 15.07 -0.51
C LYS A 93 22.75 15.99 0.70
N ILE A 94 22.60 15.42 1.90
CA ILE A 94 22.78 16.13 3.17
C ILE A 94 23.81 15.41 4.06
N SER A 95 24.25 16.08 5.14
CA SER A 95 25.06 15.43 6.17
C SER A 95 24.21 14.49 7.03
N VAL A 96 24.80 13.36 7.45
CA VAL A 96 24.17 12.44 8.41
C VAL A 96 23.81 13.14 9.73
N LEU A 97 24.55 14.17 10.12
CA LEU A 97 24.28 14.97 11.33
C LEU A 97 23.00 15.82 11.23
N GLN A 98 22.41 15.91 10.06
CA GLN A 98 21.13 16.59 9.84
C GLN A 98 19.92 15.66 9.99
N LEU A 99 20.12 14.39 10.31
CA LEU A 99 19.06 13.46 10.69
C LEU A 99 18.38 13.93 11.97
N ARG A 100 17.08 13.85 12.01
CA ARG A 100 16.26 14.28 13.15
C ARG A 100 15.38 13.13 13.64
N PRO A 101 15.08 13.07 14.92
CA PRO A 101 13.97 12.26 15.41
C PRO A 101 12.67 12.63 14.65
N GLU A 102 11.87 11.62 14.36
CA GLU A 102 10.62 11.71 13.58
C GLU A 102 10.80 11.87 12.07
N ASP A 103 12.05 11.93 11.53
CA ASP A 103 12.28 11.82 10.09
C ASP A 103 11.76 10.46 9.56
N HIS A 104 10.96 10.51 8.51
CA HIS A 104 10.55 9.30 7.77
C HIS A 104 11.65 8.96 6.77
N ALA A 105 12.16 7.73 6.86
CA ALA A 105 13.29 7.31 6.07
C ALA A 105 13.04 5.98 5.35
N SER A 106 13.54 5.91 4.11
CA SER A 106 13.77 4.66 3.39
C SER A 106 15.27 4.39 3.39
N ILE A 107 15.68 3.27 3.97
CA ILE A 107 17.09 2.98 4.28
C ILE A 107 17.53 1.73 3.54
N GLU A 108 18.49 1.87 2.65
CA GLU A 108 19.22 0.76 2.06
C GLU A 108 20.25 0.26 3.09
N THR A 109 20.10 -0.98 3.50
CA THR A 109 20.93 -1.57 4.57
C THR A 109 21.69 -2.79 4.08
N THR A 110 22.79 -3.11 4.77
CA THR A 110 23.50 -4.38 4.68
C THR A 110 23.73 -4.96 6.06
N LEU A 111 24.05 -6.25 6.12
CA LEU A 111 24.36 -6.93 7.38
C LEU A 111 25.88 -7.05 7.55
N ASP A 112 26.36 -6.69 8.73
CA ASP A 112 27.69 -6.98 9.23
C ASP A 112 27.54 -7.93 10.44
N GLY A 113 27.61 -9.23 10.17
CA GLY A 113 27.24 -10.25 11.16
C GLY A 113 25.76 -10.10 11.54
N THR A 114 25.50 -9.72 12.79
CA THR A 114 24.15 -9.46 13.32
C THR A 114 23.77 -7.97 13.33
N LYS A 115 24.68 -7.11 12.88
CA LYS A 115 24.49 -5.65 12.91
C LYS A 115 23.93 -5.17 11.58
N VAL A 116 22.91 -4.32 11.63
CA VAL A 116 22.34 -3.65 10.46
C VAL A 116 23.08 -2.35 10.22
N PHE A 117 23.62 -2.18 9.02
CA PHE A 117 24.40 -1.02 8.62
C PHE A 117 23.72 -0.26 7.47
N ALA A 118 23.60 1.05 7.58
CA ALA A 118 23.01 1.90 6.56
C ALA A 118 24.01 2.22 5.45
N LEU A 119 23.66 1.91 4.22
CA LEU A 119 24.39 2.32 3.01
C LEU A 119 23.90 3.67 2.50
N LYS A 120 22.57 3.78 2.36
CA LYS A 120 21.89 5.02 1.93
C LYS A 120 20.67 5.25 2.78
N ILE A 121 20.42 6.50 3.10
CA ILE A 121 19.24 6.95 3.83
C ILE A 121 18.54 8.01 2.99
N HIS A 122 17.31 7.74 2.59
CA HIS A 122 16.44 8.69 1.91
C HIS A 122 15.41 9.19 2.91
N ILE A 123 15.50 10.46 3.26
CA ILE A 123 14.51 11.16 4.08
C ILE A 123 13.45 11.73 3.15
N LEU A 124 12.20 11.48 3.47
CA LEU A 124 11.03 12.05 2.80
C LEU A 124 10.45 13.12 3.71
N SER A 125 10.46 14.37 3.25
CA SER A 125 9.85 15.49 3.99
C SER A 125 8.34 15.42 3.94
N ASP A 126 7.80 14.90 2.84
CA ASP A 126 6.37 14.63 2.74
C ASP A 126 6.01 13.42 3.61
N LEU A 127 4.93 13.58 4.36
CA LEU A 127 4.37 12.47 5.14
C LEU A 127 3.97 11.34 4.17
N PRO A 128 4.33 10.07 4.49
CA PRO A 128 3.91 8.96 3.65
C PRO A 128 2.39 8.96 3.48
N GLU A 129 1.96 9.03 2.23
CA GLU A 129 0.54 8.96 1.86
C GLU A 129 0.18 7.54 1.48
N GLY A 130 -1.03 7.14 1.85
CA GLY A 130 -1.62 5.88 1.47
C GLY A 130 -3.07 6.06 1.08
N GLU A 131 -3.56 5.10 0.34
CA GLU A 131 -4.96 5.02 -0.07
C GLU A 131 -5.47 3.60 0.21
N CYS A 132 -6.65 3.48 0.77
CA CYS A 132 -7.29 2.20 1.00
C CYS A 132 -8.76 2.23 0.61
N THR A 133 -9.23 1.19 -0.06
CA THR A 133 -10.62 1.00 -0.45
C THR A 133 -11.16 -0.24 0.25
N GLY A 134 -12.18 -0.07 1.07
CA GLY A 134 -12.73 -1.19 1.82
C GLY A 134 -14.04 -0.89 2.53
N GLN A 135 -14.50 -1.88 3.29
CA GLN A 135 -15.71 -1.78 4.06
C GLN A 135 -15.44 -1.31 5.49
N VAL A 136 -16.23 -0.37 5.96
CA VAL A 136 -16.21 0.07 7.35
C VAL A 136 -16.65 -1.09 8.26
N VAL A 137 -15.76 -1.49 9.14
CA VAL A 137 -16.03 -2.43 10.23
C VAL A 137 -16.69 -1.71 11.39
N SER A 138 -16.12 -0.57 11.77
CA SER A 138 -16.65 0.31 12.81
C SER A 138 -16.09 1.71 12.68
N TYR A 139 -16.87 2.69 13.10
CA TYR A 139 -16.43 4.06 13.31
C TYR A 139 -16.86 4.52 14.69
N ASN A 140 -15.91 5.04 15.47
CA ASN A 140 -16.17 5.63 16.76
C ASN A 140 -15.88 7.14 16.71
N PRO A 141 -16.92 7.99 16.72
CA PRO A 141 -16.74 9.45 16.62
C PRO A 141 -16.10 10.09 17.87
N GLN A 142 -16.14 9.41 19.03
CA GLN A 142 -15.60 9.96 20.27
C GLN A 142 -14.08 9.91 20.33
N ASN A 143 -13.48 8.82 19.85
CA ASN A 143 -12.02 8.68 19.73
C ASN A 143 -11.51 8.86 18.31
N GLU A 144 -12.39 9.27 17.37
CA GLU A 144 -12.06 9.51 15.97
C GLU A 144 -11.45 8.27 15.27
N GLU A 145 -11.80 7.05 15.70
CA GLU A 145 -11.21 5.81 15.17
C GLU A 145 -12.13 5.17 14.14
N LEU A 146 -11.59 4.95 12.95
CA LEU A 146 -12.21 4.24 11.83
C LEU A 146 -11.46 2.94 11.58
N MET A 147 -12.18 1.82 11.54
CA MET A 147 -11.66 0.51 11.15
C MET A 147 -12.24 0.10 9.80
N ILE A 148 -11.38 -0.29 8.87
CA ILE A 148 -11.74 -0.65 7.49
C ILE A 148 -11.18 -2.05 7.18
N ASN A 149 -12.01 -2.94 6.64
CA ASN A 149 -11.53 -4.14 5.95
C ASN A 149 -11.15 -3.74 4.53
N ASP A 150 -9.86 -3.53 4.31
CA ASP A 150 -9.31 -3.25 3.00
C ASP A 150 -9.22 -4.52 2.15
N LYS A 151 -9.40 -4.38 0.83
CA LYS A 151 -9.36 -5.50 -0.12
C LYS A 151 -7.97 -6.16 -0.24
N LEU A 152 -6.92 -5.40 0.05
CA LEU A 152 -5.53 -5.83 -0.09
C LEU A 152 -4.89 -6.27 1.22
N SER A 153 -5.50 -5.93 2.37
CA SER A 153 -4.96 -6.24 3.69
C SER A 153 -5.67 -7.45 4.31
N GLN A 154 -4.89 -8.34 4.92
CA GLN A 154 -5.45 -9.48 5.67
C GLN A 154 -6.02 -9.07 7.04
N GLN A 155 -5.67 -7.88 7.52
CA GLN A 155 -6.14 -7.36 8.80
C GLN A 155 -6.83 -6.01 8.61
N PRO A 156 -7.84 -5.68 9.43
CA PRO A 156 -8.48 -4.38 9.38
C PRO A 156 -7.48 -3.24 9.59
N ILE A 157 -7.56 -2.23 8.75
CA ILE A 157 -6.76 -1.01 8.86
C ILE A 157 -7.44 -0.08 9.86
N LYS A 158 -6.66 0.45 10.81
CA LYS A 158 -7.11 1.45 11.77
C LYS A 158 -6.62 2.83 11.37
N LEU A 159 -7.54 3.75 11.20
CA LEU A 159 -7.25 5.14 10.85
C LEU A 159 -7.88 6.08 11.87
N ARG A 160 -7.19 7.18 12.16
CA ARG A 160 -7.79 8.30 12.86
C ARG A 160 -8.48 9.22 11.85
N VAL A 161 -9.70 9.66 12.14
CA VAL A 161 -10.50 10.59 11.34
C VAL A 161 -10.70 11.89 12.13
N PRO A 162 -9.79 12.87 12.01
CA PRO A 162 -9.91 14.16 12.68
C PRO A 162 -11.22 14.86 12.36
N SER A 163 -11.67 15.76 13.24
CA SER A 163 -12.95 16.47 13.06
C SER A 163 -13.03 17.30 11.78
N GLY A 164 -11.90 17.72 11.23
CA GLY A 164 -11.82 18.48 9.99
C GLY A 164 -11.67 17.65 8.73
N THR A 165 -11.63 16.30 8.81
CA THR A 165 -11.47 15.47 7.61
C THR A 165 -12.67 15.64 6.67
N PRO A 166 -12.44 16.00 5.39
CA PRO A 166 -13.48 16.06 4.38
C PRO A 166 -14.10 14.67 4.17
N ILE A 167 -15.43 14.64 4.08
CA ILE A 167 -16.18 13.41 3.78
C ILE A 167 -17.11 13.73 2.62
N THR A 168 -16.93 13.04 1.50
CA THR A 168 -17.73 13.20 0.29
C THR A 168 -18.42 11.88 -0.07
N ARG A 169 -19.46 11.94 -0.88
CA ARG A 169 -20.12 10.77 -1.43
C ARG A 169 -20.03 10.83 -2.95
N VAL A 170 -19.41 9.82 -3.54
CA VAL A 170 -19.19 9.74 -4.99
C VAL A 170 -20.17 8.74 -5.60
N GLY A 171 -20.71 9.09 -6.79
CA GLY A 171 -21.50 8.14 -7.60
C GLY A 171 -22.96 7.98 -7.21
N GLN A 172 -23.47 8.63 -6.16
CA GLN A 172 -24.90 8.69 -5.91
C GLN A 172 -25.50 9.98 -6.49
N LYS A 173 -26.39 9.83 -7.46
CA LYS A 173 -27.42 10.86 -7.70
C LYS A 173 -28.33 10.81 -6.48
N THR A 174 -28.04 11.61 -5.47
CA THR A 174 -28.85 11.70 -4.26
C THR A 174 -30.20 12.30 -4.62
N PHE A 175 -31.26 11.50 -4.58
CA PHE A 175 -32.64 11.96 -4.68
C PHE A 175 -33.12 12.74 -3.46
N THR A 176 -32.32 12.77 -2.40
CA THR A 176 -32.63 13.52 -1.17
C THR A 176 -31.40 14.30 -0.76
N GLY A 177 -31.51 15.62 -0.63
CA GLY A 177 -30.45 16.54 -0.22
C GLY A 177 -29.91 16.33 1.20
N GLN A 178 -29.62 15.09 1.58
CA GLN A 178 -28.95 14.76 2.84
C GLN A 178 -27.47 15.13 2.72
N GLN A 179 -27.04 15.99 3.63
CA GLN A 179 -25.61 16.27 3.79
C GLN A 179 -24.89 14.99 4.17
N VAL A 180 -23.89 14.63 3.37
CA VAL A 180 -22.96 13.54 3.69
C VAL A 180 -22.21 13.90 4.95
N GLY A 181 -22.14 12.96 5.87
CA GLY A 181 -21.49 13.21 7.16
C GLY A 181 -20.90 11.98 7.80
N ARG A 182 -20.34 12.15 8.97
CA ARG A 182 -19.73 11.07 9.77
C ARG A 182 -20.69 9.95 10.13
N LEU A 183 -21.99 10.22 10.16
CA LEU A 183 -23.02 9.21 10.41
C LEU A 183 -23.10 8.18 9.27
N ASP A 184 -22.66 8.55 8.06
CA ASP A 184 -22.62 7.66 6.91
C ASP A 184 -21.43 6.68 6.94
N LEU A 185 -20.47 6.87 7.85
CA LEU A 185 -19.37 5.93 8.13
C LEU A 185 -19.83 4.73 8.98
N GLY A 186 -21.08 4.36 8.87
CA GLY A 186 -21.64 3.20 9.53
C GLY A 186 -21.05 1.88 9.05
N ARG A 187 -21.20 0.84 9.87
CA ARG A 187 -20.76 -0.52 9.53
C ARG A 187 -21.31 -0.96 8.18
N GLY A 188 -20.44 -1.53 7.33
CA GLY A 188 -20.79 -1.99 6.00
C GLY A 188 -20.73 -0.90 4.92
N ALA A 189 -20.52 0.37 5.26
CA ALA A 189 -20.27 1.39 4.26
C ALA A 189 -19.00 1.05 3.46
N LEU A 190 -19.05 1.19 2.15
CA LEU A 190 -17.90 1.07 1.25
C LEU A 190 -17.26 2.45 1.13
N VAL A 191 -16.00 2.56 1.44
CA VAL A 191 -15.28 3.84 1.46
C VAL A 191 -13.94 3.73 0.74
N ASP A 192 -13.54 4.86 0.18
CA ASP A 192 -12.19 5.10 -0.30
C ASP A 192 -11.57 6.19 0.57
N VAL A 193 -10.41 5.91 1.17
CA VAL A 193 -9.80 6.78 2.16
C VAL A 193 -8.36 7.08 1.78
N LYS A 194 -8.05 8.37 1.64
CA LYS A 194 -6.68 8.86 1.59
C LYS A 194 -6.22 9.18 3.01
N PHE A 195 -5.02 8.77 3.33
CA PHE A 195 -4.47 9.00 4.67
C PHE A 195 -2.98 9.29 4.60
N THR A 196 -2.49 9.99 5.62
CA THR A 196 -1.06 10.22 5.84
C THR A 196 -0.61 9.50 7.10
N SER A 197 0.65 9.10 7.16
CA SER A 197 1.21 8.50 8.36
C SER A 197 1.77 9.59 9.28
N VAL A 198 1.12 9.80 10.43
CA VAL A 198 1.58 10.74 11.46
C VAL A 198 1.99 9.95 12.69
N LYS A 199 3.26 10.01 13.06
CA LYS A 199 3.82 9.27 14.23
C LYS A 199 3.50 7.77 14.21
N GLY A 200 3.56 7.16 13.02
CA GLY A 200 3.28 5.73 12.81
C GLY A 200 1.79 5.35 12.90
N ARG A 201 0.88 6.33 12.86
CA ARG A 201 -0.57 6.12 12.82
C ARG A 201 -1.13 6.71 11.53
N GLY A 202 -1.99 5.96 10.86
CA GLY A 202 -2.73 6.48 9.71
C GLY A 202 -3.73 7.54 10.15
N VAL A 203 -3.66 8.72 9.55
CA VAL A 203 -4.60 9.83 9.77
C VAL A 203 -5.30 10.13 8.45
N ALA A 204 -6.61 9.96 8.38
CA ALA A 204 -7.37 10.22 7.18
C ALA A 204 -7.30 11.70 6.79
N SER A 205 -6.94 11.95 5.54
CA SER A 205 -6.90 13.28 4.94
C SER A 205 -8.14 13.56 4.09
N ASP A 206 -8.75 12.52 3.49
CA ASP A 206 -9.97 12.61 2.70
C ASP A 206 -10.70 11.26 2.74
N ILE A 207 -12.04 11.30 2.76
CA ILE A 207 -12.90 10.11 2.74
C ILE A 207 -13.97 10.25 1.69
N ASN A 208 -14.02 9.30 0.75
CA ASN A 208 -15.07 9.20 -0.23
C ASN A 208 -15.96 8.00 0.09
N ILE A 209 -17.21 8.24 0.40
CA ILE A 209 -18.20 7.18 0.60
C ILE A 209 -18.73 6.74 -0.76
N LEU A 210 -18.39 5.51 -1.13
CA LEU A 210 -18.79 4.91 -2.40
C LEU A 210 -20.19 4.32 -2.34
N ALA A 211 -20.55 3.67 -1.23
CA ALA A 211 -21.86 3.10 -0.99
C ALA A 211 -22.15 3.00 0.52
N VAL A 212 -23.41 3.15 0.89
CA VAL A 212 -23.88 2.78 2.23
C VAL A 212 -24.94 1.68 2.11
N PRO A 213 -25.08 0.79 3.11
CA PRO A 213 -26.12 -0.25 3.08
C PRO A 213 -27.51 0.34 2.81
N GLY A 214 -28.26 -0.28 1.88
CA GLY A 214 -29.56 0.20 1.44
C GLY A 214 -29.56 1.24 0.32
N SER A 215 -28.39 1.70 -0.12
CA SER A 215 -28.30 2.62 -1.27
C SER A 215 -28.63 1.90 -2.57
N ALA A 216 -29.40 2.57 -3.43
CA ALA A 216 -29.71 2.10 -4.77
C ALA A 216 -28.75 2.67 -5.80
N PHE A 217 -28.35 1.86 -6.77
CA PHE A 217 -27.48 2.22 -7.89
C PHE A 217 -28.06 1.72 -9.19
N VAL A 218 -27.79 2.42 -10.28
CA VAL A 218 -28.10 1.98 -11.63
C VAL A 218 -26.78 1.89 -12.39
N PHE A 219 -26.44 0.68 -12.83
CA PHE A 219 -25.28 0.41 -13.67
C PHE A 219 -25.73 0.16 -15.09
N SER A 220 -25.17 0.85 -16.07
CA SER A 220 -25.38 0.62 -17.49
C SER A 220 -24.05 0.26 -18.14
N GLY A 221 -24.05 -0.71 -19.05
CA GLY A 221 -22.83 -1.14 -19.72
C GLY A 221 -23.00 -2.48 -20.41
N ASN A 222 -21.85 -3.04 -20.81
CA ASN A 222 -21.82 -4.35 -21.46
C ASN A 222 -21.61 -5.46 -20.42
N LEU A 223 -22.35 -6.53 -20.54
CA LEU A 223 -22.22 -7.70 -19.68
C LEU A 223 -20.91 -8.44 -20.04
N SER A 224 -19.89 -8.30 -19.21
CA SER A 224 -18.57 -8.91 -19.43
C SER A 224 -18.48 -10.34 -18.88
N SER A 225 -19.34 -10.69 -17.92
CA SER A 225 -19.47 -12.06 -17.42
C SER A 225 -20.86 -12.30 -16.88
N PHE A 226 -21.35 -13.53 -17.07
CA PHE A 226 -22.69 -13.91 -16.65
C PHE A 226 -22.72 -15.37 -16.16
N ASP A 227 -22.74 -15.55 -14.85
CA ASP A 227 -22.83 -16.87 -14.21
C ASP A 227 -24.17 -17.06 -13.51
N VAL A 228 -25.09 -17.71 -14.20
CA VAL A 228 -26.45 -18.00 -13.69
C VAL A 228 -26.43 -18.93 -12.48
N ARG A 229 -25.49 -19.90 -12.45
CA ARG A 229 -25.42 -20.86 -11.35
C ARG A 229 -24.93 -20.21 -10.06
N ALA A 230 -23.95 -19.33 -10.18
CA ALA A 230 -23.45 -18.56 -9.04
C ALA A 230 -24.31 -17.33 -8.71
N GLY A 231 -25.32 -16.99 -9.57
CA GLY A 231 -26.13 -15.79 -9.42
C GLY A 231 -25.29 -14.53 -9.48
N ARG A 232 -24.35 -14.44 -10.42
CA ARG A 232 -23.37 -13.37 -10.54
C ARG A 232 -23.29 -12.83 -11.95
N LEU A 233 -23.21 -11.53 -12.08
CA LEU A 233 -22.95 -10.85 -13.34
C LEU A 233 -21.92 -9.74 -13.14
N VAL A 234 -21.18 -9.41 -14.20
CA VAL A 234 -20.20 -8.31 -14.22
C VAL A 234 -20.55 -7.39 -15.37
N ILE A 235 -20.75 -6.11 -15.04
CA ILE A 235 -21.06 -5.05 -16.00
C ILE A 235 -19.78 -4.24 -16.21
N ALA A 236 -19.31 -4.15 -17.44
CA ALA A 236 -18.23 -3.24 -17.83
C ALA A 236 -18.84 -1.93 -18.32
N ASP A 237 -18.51 -0.84 -17.66
CA ASP A 237 -18.92 0.50 -18.04
C ASP A 237 -17.93 1.05 -19.07
N PRO A 238 -18.34 1.29 -20.32
CA PRO A 238 -17.44 1.74 -21.37
C PRO A 238 -16.97 3.20 -21.18
N ASP A 239 -17.66 3.98 -20.36
CA ASP A 239 -17.39 5.41 -20.20
C ASP A 239 -16.27 5.69 -19.19
N ASN A 240 -16.06 4.79 -18.20
CA ASN A 240 -15.08 5.00 -17.12
C ASN A 240 -14.10 3.85 -16.93
N ASP A 241 -14.12 2.82 -17.81
CA ASP A 241 -13.27 1.61 -17.75
C ASP A 241 -13.39 0.86 -16.41
N GLN A 242 -14.55 0.95 -15.76
CA GLN A 242 -14.83 0.26 -14.49
C GLN A 242 -15.72 -0.95 -14.73
N SER A 243 -15.53 -1.96 -13.87
CA SER A 243 -16.36 -3.15 -13.86
C SER A 243 -17.06 -3.31 -12.52
N TYR A 244 -18.37 -3.55 -12.58
CA TYR A 244 -19.21 -3.71 -11.39
C TYR A 244 -19.69 -5.15 -11.27
N GLN A 245 -19.31 -5.79 -10.18
CA GLN A 245 -19.82 -7.14 -9.87
C GLN A 245 -21.13 -7.02 -9.12
N VAL A 246 -22.18 -7.65 -9.67
CA VAL A 246 -23.52 -7.62 -9.12
C VAL A 246 -24.01 -9.05 -8.89
N ARG A 247 -24.62 -9.27 -7.73
CA ARG A 247 -25.31 -10.52 -7.41
C ARG A 247 -26.78 -10.43 -7.82
N PHE A 248 -27.34 -11.51 -8.33
CA PHE A 248 -28.76 -11.62 -8.64
C PHE A 248 -29.31 -12.98 -8.20
N ASP A 249 -30.62 -13.06 -8.00
CA ASP A 249 -31.33 -14.30 -7.70
C ASP A 249 -31.90 -14.88 -9.02
N PRO A 250 -31.35 -16.00 -9.54
CA PRO A 250 -31.81 -16.59 -10.80
C PRO A 250 -33.30 -17.00 -10.78
N SER A 251 -33.88 -17.23 -9.60
CA SER A 251 -35.29 -17.57 -9.47
C SER A 251 -36.25 -16.38 -9.70
N ARG A 252 -35.75 -15.17 -9.41
CA ARG A 252 -36.51 -13.92 -9.57
C ARG A 252 -36.33 -13.29 -10.95
N PHE A 253 -35.18 -13.56 -11.59
CA PHE A 253 -34.84 -13.07 -12.91
C PHE A 253 -34.72 -14.25 -13.87
N PRO A 254 -35.85 -14.71 -14.47
CA PRO A 254 -35.80 -15.77 -15.46
C PRO A 254 -34.89 -15.32 -16.61
N VAL A 255 -33.84 -16.10 -16.81
CA VAL A 255 -32.81 -15.80 -17.81
C VAL A 255 -33.44 -15.84 -19.19
N SER A 256 -33.63 -14.67 -19.79
CA SER A 256 -33.96 -14.58 -21.19
C SER A 256 -32.82 -15.13 -22.04
N SER A 257 -33.10 -15.86 -23.09
CA SER A 257 -32.11 -16.29 -24.08
C SER A 257 -31.37 -15.12 -24.74
N GLN A 258 -31.85 -13.90 -24.55
CA GLN A 258 -31.22 -12.67 -25.02
C GLN A 258 -30.17 -12.11 -24.05
N LEU A 259 -30.13 -12.58 -22.81
CA LEU A 259 -29.15 -12.14 -21.82
C LEU A 259 -27.92 -13.04 -21.88
N HIS A 260 -26.85 -12.56 -22.49
CA HIS A 260 -25.58 -13.26 -22.65
C HIS A 260 -24.40 -12.29 -22.52
N GLU A 261 -23.21 -12.80 -22.42
CA GLU A 261 -22.00 -11.98 -22.43
C GLU A 261 -21.94 -11.14 -23.70
N GLY A 262 -21.62 -9.86 -23.57
CA GLY A 262 -21.68 -8.85 -24.63
C GLY A 262 -23.02 -8.10 -24.75
N SER A 263 -24.09 -8.58 -24.11
CA SER A 263 -25.37 -7.82 -24.08
C SER A 263 -25.19 -6.49 -23.37
N ARG A 264 -25.77 -5.42 -23.94
CA ARG A 264 -25.88 -4.14 -23.26
C ARG A 264 -27.03 -4.20 -22.27
N VAL A 265 -26.73 -3.86 -21.02
CA VAL A 265 -27.70 -3.98 -19.93
C VAL A 265 -27.74 -2.72 -19.07
N ARG A 266 -28.92 -2.51 -18.48
CA ARG A 266 -29.12 -1.57 -17.37
C ARG A 266 -29.59 -2.37 -16.16
N VAL A 267 -28.84 -2.31 -15.07
CA VAL A 267 -29.13 -3.07 -13.87
C VAL A 267 -29.34 -2.12 -12.70
N THR A 268 -30.53 -2.17 -12.11
CA THR A 268 -30.84 -1.48 -10.85
C THR A 268 -30.45 -2.40 -9.71
N THR A 269 -29.69 -1.87 -8.77
CA THR A 269 -29.15 -2.64 -7.64
C THR A 269 -29.37 -1.93 -6.32
N ASN A 270 -29.38 -2.70 -5.23
CA ASN A 270 -29.24 -2.19 -3.88
C ASN A 270 -27.93 -2.71 -3.29
N PHE A 271 -27.19 -1.85 -2.59
CA PHE A 271 -26.01 -2.27 -1.85
C PHE A 271 -26.42 -2.81 -0.48
N ASP A 272 -26.09 -4.09 -0.18
CA ASP A 272 -26.51 -4.74 1.06
C ASP A 272 -25.52 -4.55 2.23
N GLY A 273 -24.42 -3.84 1.99
CA GLY A 273 -23.32 -3.64 2.92
C GLY A 273 -22.12 -4.57 2.64
N THR A 274 -22.26 -5.50 1.68
CA THR A 274 -21.17 -6.38 1.24
C THR A 274 -21.03 -6.41 -0.28
N GLN A 275 -22.15 -6.31 -1.00
CA GLN A 275 -22.21 -6.46 -2.44
C GLN A 275 -23.40 -5.70 -3.03
N TYR A 276 -23.36 -5.47 -4.33
CA TYR A 276 -24.51 -4.97 -5.08
C TYR A 276 -25.43 -6.14 -5.42
N VAL A 277 -26.72 -6.00 -5.09
CA VAL A 277 -27.75 -7.02 -5.35
C VAL A 277 -28.74 -6.44 -6.36
N ALA A 278 -28.91 -7.11 -7.49
CA ALA A 278 -29.87 -6.68 -8.52
C ALA A 278 -31.30 -6.69 -7.99
N SER A 279 -32.01 -5.60 -8.21
CA SER A 279 -33.45 -5.50 -8.04
C SER A 279 -34.19 -5.52 -9.37
N ASP A 280 -33.52 -5.13 -10.46
CA ASP A 280 -34.04 -5.16 -11.83
C ASP A 280 -32.90 -5.29 -12.85
N ILE A 281 -33.15 -6.00 -13.97
CA ILE A 281 -32.21 -6.22 -15.06
C ILE A 281 -32.96 -5.99 -16.38
N MET A 282 -32.55 -4.96 -17.12
CA MET A 282 -33.09 -4.62 -18.42
C MET A 282 -32.03 -4.75 -19.50
N ILE A 283 -32.37 -5.29 -20.65
CA ILE A 283 -31.52 -5.35 -21.84
C ILE A 283 -31.82 -4.09 -22.66
N GLU A 284 -30.75 -3.38 -23.07
CA GLU A 284 -30.84 -2.18 -23.90
C GLU A 284 -30.62 -2.45 -25.39
#